data_5886e6bbebe2a15fa105665211172d02
#
_entry.id   5886e6bbebe2a15fa105665211172d02
#
_cell.length_a   1.000
_cell.length_b   1.000
_cell.length_c   1.000
_cell.angle_alpha   90.00
_cell.angle_beta   90.00
_cell.angle_gamma   90.00
#
_symmetry.space_group_name_H-M   'P 1'
#
loop_
_entity.id
_entity.type
_entity.pdbx_description
1 polymer ?
#
loop_
_entity_poly.entity_id
_entity_poly.type
_entity_poly.pdbx_seq_one_letter_code
_entity_poly.pdbx_strand_id
1 'polypeptide(L)'
;SQNVLPDWALGGFVRPEKANPIITPNPSNQFDCPMQDKKIGWEESDVFNPAATVKDGKIYVLYRAEDNSATGIGKRTSRIGLAESEDGIHMKRRKTPVMYPDKDNMKEYEWEGGCEDPRVTMTEDGLYVMAYTSWNRKVARLCIATSHDLVKWEKHGPAFAKAYNGRFKDIFCKSGSMVTTIKDGKQVLTKIDGKYFMYWGEHAVYAATSDDLVNWTPILDEKNELATVIKPRPQYFDSALTECGPPAILTDKGIVLLYNGKNQTNDSKRDKRFTAGAYCAGQILTDPKEPMKVLQRLDVPFFRPMASFEKSGQYVDGTVFIEGLVFFKNKWYLYYGCADSQVLSLI
;
A
#
# COMPACT_ATOMS: atom_id res chain seq x y z
N SER A 1 16.97 23.73 9.27
CA SER A 1 17.08 22.81 10.41
C SER A 1 16.57 21.45 10.05
N GLN A 2 17.29 20.43 10.42
CA GLN A 2 16.82 19.06 10.22
C GLN A 2 15.73 18.75 11.21
N ASN A 3 14.59 18.24 10.72
CA ASN A 3 13.54 17.77 11.58
C ASN A 3 13.94 16.41 12.16
N VAL A 4 14.18 16.41 13.46
CA VAL A 4 14.45 15.17 14.18
C VAL A 4 13.12 14.47 14.43
N LEU A 5 13.03 13.20 14.05
CA LEU A 5 11.81 12.41 14.29
C LEU A 5 11.64 12.17 15.79
N PRO A 6 10.40 12.23 16.32
CA PRO A 6 10.15 11.85 17.69
C PRO A 6 10.42 10.36 17.95
N ASP A 7 10.64 10.00 19.19
CA ASP A 7 11.02 8.64 19.59
C ASP A 7 10.05 7.54 19.17
N TRP A 8 8.77 7.87 19.03
CA TRP A 8 7.76 6.89 18.65
C TRP A 8 7.75 6.60 17.16
N ALA A 9 8.28 7.50 16.32
CA ALA A 9 8.22 7.39 14.86
C ALA A 9 9.31 6.43 14.34
N LEU A 10 8.98 5.71 13.30
CA LEU A 10 9.97 4.93 12.56
C LEU A 10 10.79 5.87 11.70
N GLY A 11 12.12 5.74 11.76
CA GLY A 11 12.92 6.63 10.94
C GLY A 11 14.39 6.51 11.06
N GLY A 12 15.01 7.53 10.43
CA GLY A 12 16.35 7.43 9.95
C GLY A 12 16.43 6.77 8.57
N PHE A 13 15.31 6.75 7.82
CA PHE A 13 15.32 6.23 6.46
C PHE A 13 16.19 7.10 5.56
N VAL A 14 17.03 6.46 4.74
CA VAL A 14 17.89 7.12 3.77
C VAL A 14 17.77 6.41 2.42
N ARG A 15 17.87 7.16 1.32
CA ARG A 15 17.96 6.58 -0.02
C ARG A 15 19.30 5.90 -0.18
N PRO A 16 19.34 4.59 -0.52
CA PRO A 16 20.61 3.93 -0.75
C PRO A 16 21.28 4.51 -1.99
N GLU A 17 22.58 4.74 -1.88
CA GLU A 17 23.36 5.37 -2.96
C GLU A 17 23.42 4.43 -4.16
N LYS A 18 23.14 4.96 -5.36
CA LYS A 18 23.21 4.25 -6.66
C LYS A 18 22.33 2.99 -6.76
N ALA A 19 21.37 2.82 -5.86
CA ALA A 19 20.53 1.63 -5.85
C ALA A 19 19.19 1.83 -6.55
N ASN A 20 18.65 3.03 -6.55
CA ASN A 20 17.34 3.33 -7.08
C ASN A 20 17.39 3.80 -8.55
N PRO A 21 16.37 3.48 -9.38
CA PRO A 21 15.24 2.60 -9.07
C PRO A 21 15.64 1.14 -9.01
N ILE A 22 14.92 0.33 -8.20
CA ILE A 22 15.21 -1.11 -8.04
C ILE A 22 14.44 -1.99 -9.02
N ILE A 23 13.30 -1.52 -9.51
CA ILE A 23 12.51 -2.19 -10.55
C ILE A 23 12.06 -1.12 -11.55
N THR A 24 12.26 -1.38 -12.82
CA THR A 24 11.84 -0.51 -13.93
C THR A 24 10.98 -1.30 -14.90
N PRO A 25 10.19 -0.64 -15.78
CA PRO A 25 9.41 -1.35 -16.79
C PRO A 25 10.27 -2.29 -17.62
N ASN A 26 9.71 -3.42 -17.99
CA ASN A 26 10.40 -4.40 -18.83
C ASN A 26 9.49 -4.87 -19.97
N PRO A 27 9.66 -4.32 -21.18
CA PRO A 27 8.83 -4.70 -22.33
C PRO A 27 9.09 -6.12 -22.85
N SER A 28 10.19 -6.76 -22.41
CA SER A 28 10.52 -8.13 -22.82
C SER A 28 9.66 -9.18 -22.13
N ASN A 29 9.10 -8.88 -20.98
CA ASN A 29 8.30 -9.84 -20.23
C ASN A 29 6.86 -9.84 -20.73
N GLN A 30 6.41 -10.99 -21.16
CA GLN A 30 5.06 -11.20 -21.68
C GLN A 30 4.39 -12.35 -20.97
N PHE A 31 3.06 -12.38 -20.96
CA PHE A 31 2.29 -13.50 -20.46
C PHE A 31 1.01 -13.69 -21.29
N ASP A 32 0.46 -14.89 -21.23
CA ASP A 32 -0.81 -15.20 -21.88
C ASP A 32 -1.95 -14.60 -21.07
N CYS A 33 -2.50 -13.49 -21.54
CA CYS A 33 -3.52 -12.73 -20.82
C CYS A 33 -4.90 -13.38 -21.01
N PRO A 34 -5.54 -13.85 -19.92
CA PRO A 34 -6.87 -14.48 -20.05
C PRO A 34 -7.96 -13.48 -20.48
N MET A 35 -7.83 -12.22 -20.08
CA MET A 35 -8.81 -11.18 -20.38
C MET A 35 -8.80 -10.79 -21.86
N GLN A 36 -7.63 -10.76 -22.49
CA GLN A 36 -7.46 -10.34 -23.87
C GLN A 36 -7.22 -11.50 -24.86
N ASP A 37 -7.06 -12.73 -24.36
CA ASP A 37 -6.80 -13.94 -25.13
C ASP A 37 -5.59 -13.81 -26.08
N LYS A 38 -4.53 -13.15 -25.61
CA LYS A 38 -3.26 -12.99 -26.37
C LYS A 38 -2.11 -12.72 -25.41
N LYS A 39 -0.89 -12.85 -25.93
CA LYS A 39 0.31 -12.43 -25.20
C LYS A 39 0.36 -10.90 -25.12
N ILE A 40 0.65 -10.38 -23.94
CA ILE A 40 0.79 -8.94 -23.71
C ILE A 40 2.03 -8.64 -22.86
N GLY A 41 2.58 -7.45 -23.04
CA GLY A 41 3.66 -6.91 -22.21
C GLY A 41 3.08 -6.27 -20.96
N TRP A 42 2.82 -7.07 -19.96
CA TRP A 42 2.05 -6.68 -18.78
C TRP A 42 2.75 -5.64 -17.88
N GLU A 43 4.07 -5.51 -17.97
CA GLU A 43 4.85 -4.52 -17.20
C GLU A 43 5.68 -3.60 -18.08
N GLU A 44 5.22 -3.36 -19.30
CA GLU A 44 6.00 -2.58 -20.28
C GLU A 44 5.93 -1.07 -20.05
N SER A 45 4.88 -0.55 -19.46
CA SER A 45 4.69 0.90 -19.29
C SER A 45 5.13 1.43 -17.93
N ASP A 46 4.59 0.88 -16.86
CA ASP A 46 4.82 1.40 -15.51
C ASP A 46 4.89 0.27 -14.50
N VAL A 47 5.76 0.42 -13.50
CA VAL A 47 5.88 -0.46 -12.35
C VAL A 47 6.03 0.41 -11.10
N PHE A 48 5.11 0.28 -10.13
CA PHE A 48 5.04 1.19 -9.00
C PHE A 48 4.22 0.58 -7.85
N ASN A 49 4.10 1.31 -6.74
CA ASN A 49 3.30 0.96 -5.57
C ASN A 49 3.58 -0.48 -5.07
N PRO A 50 4.79 -0.73 -4.56
CA PRO A 50 5.22 -2.06 -4.17
C PRO A 50 4.84 -2.41 -2.74
N ALA A 51 4.29 -3.60 -2.54
CA ALA A 51 4.29 -4.26 -1.25
C ALA A 51 5.60 -4.98 -1.02
N ALA A 52 5.88 -5.33 0.21
CA ALA A 52 7.06 -6.13 0.55
C ALA A 52 6.77 -7.07 1.71
N THR A 53 7.41 -8.23 1.68
CA THR A 53 7.35 -9.22 2.76
C THR A 53 8.64 -10.04 2.78
N VAL A 54 8.79 -10.91 3.77
CA VAL A 54 9.97 -11.76 3.92
C VAL A 54 9.55 -13.21 3.84
N LYS A 55 10.31 -14.01 3.10
CA LYS A 55 10.14 -15.45 2.99
C LYS A 55 11.48 -16.11 2.76
N ASP A 56 11.77 -17.18 3.50
CA ASP A 56 13.00 -17.98 3.34
C ASP A 56 14.28 -17.15 3.32
N GLY A 57 14.38 -16.16 4.22
CA GLY A 57 15.57 -15.31 4.34
C GLY A 57 15.79 -14.31 3.22
N LYS A 58 14.76 -14.02 2.43
CA LYS A 58 14.79 -13.04 1.35
C LYS A 58 13.63 -12.06 1.47
N ILE A 59 13.82 -10.86 0.92
CA ILE A 59 12.73 -9.90 0.71
C ILE A 59 12.06 -10.23 -0.62
N TYR A 60 10.72 -10.25 -0.60
CA TYR A 60 9.88 -10.35 -1.79
C TYR A 60 9.11 -9.05 -1.96
N VAL A 61 9.16 -8.49 -3.16
CA VAL A 61 8.45 -7.26 -3.52
C VAL A 61 7.35 -7.61 -4.50
N LEU A 62 6.13 -7.19 -4.18
CA LEU A 62 4.95 -7.38 -5.03
C LEU A 62 4.53 -6.00 -5.52
N TYR A 63 4.65 -5.75 -6.81
CA TYR A 63 4.50 -4.41 -7.37
C TYR A 63 3.36 -4.35 -8.39
N ARG A 64 2.69 -3.20 -8.42
CA ARG A 64 1.69 -2.91 -9.44
C ARG A 64 2.40 -2.66 -10.76
N ALA A 65 1.91 -3.30 -11.81
CA ALA A 65 2.47 -3.18 -13.15
C ALA A 65 1.37 -2.85 -14.14
N GLU A 66 1.66 -1.96 -15.08
CA GLU A 66 0.71 -1.55 -16.12
C GLU A 66 1.23 -1.86 -17.51
N ASP A 67 0.33 -2.33 -18.36
CA ASP A 67 0.58 -2.49 -19.78
C ASP A 67 0.40 -1.15 -20.52
N ASN A 68 0.52 -1.18 -21.84
CA ASN A 68 0.39 0.00 -22.69
C ASN A 68 -0.98 0.06 -23.41
N SER A 69 -2.04 -0.45 -22.77
CA SER A 69 -3.38 -0.54 -23.38
C SER A 69 -4.09 0.80 -23.52
N ALA A 70 -3.71 1.80 -22.72
CA ALA A 70 -4.33 3.12 -22.76
C ALA A 70 -3.39 4.19 -22.18
N THR A 71 -3.81 5.45 -22.31
CA THR A 71 -3.12 6.59 -21.71
C THR A 71 -3.99 7.19 -20.61
N GLY A 72 -3.39 7.51 -19.48
CA GLY A 72 -4.04 8.18 -18.37
C GLY A 72 -4.23 7.30 -17.13
N ILE A 73 -4.42 7.98 -16.01
CA ILE A 73 -4.58 7.34 -14.70
C ILE A 73 -5.85 6.50 -14.67
N GLY A 74 -5.73 5.25 -14.22
CA GLY A 74 -6.87 4.34 -14.05
C GLY A 74 -7.45 3.78 -15.35
N LYS A 75 -6.83 4.03 -16.51
CA LYS A 75 -7.33 3.56 -17.80
C LYS A 75 -6.60 2.32 -18.32
N ARG A 76 -5.39 2.06 -17.84
CA ARG A 76 -4.62 0.85 -18.18
C ARG A 76 -5.05 -0.31 -17.30
N THR A 77 -4.74 -1.53 -17.73
CA THR A 77 -4.95 -2.70 -16.88
C THR A 77 -3.74 -2.89 -15.98
N SER A 78 -3.99 -2.99 -14.67
CA SER A 78 -2.97 -3.24 -13.66
C SER A 78 -2.93 -4.70 -13.25
N ARG A 79 -1.72 -5.21 -13.03
CA ARG A 79 -1.44 -6.56 -12.56
C ARG A 79 -0.35 -6.49 -11.49
N ILE A 80 -0.14 -7.58 -10.78
CA ILE A 80 0.85 -7.59 -9.70
C ILE A 80 1.97 -8.54 -10.07
N GLY A 81 3.19 -8.01 -10.11
CA GLY A 81 4.41 -8.76 -10.34
C GLY A 81 5.10 -9.12 -9.03
N LEU A 82 6.08 -10.02 -9.12
CA LEU A 82 6.84 -10.51 -7.99
C LEU A 82 8.33 -10.47 -8.30
N ALA A 83 9.11 -9.93 -7.36
CA ALA A 83 10.56 -9.92 -7.41
C ALA A 83 11.11 -10.35 -6.05
N GLU A 84 12.31 -10.96 -6.03
CA GLU A 84 12.96 -11.37 -4.80
C GLU A 84 14.35 -10.77 -4.68
N SER A 85 14.85 -10.61 -3.45
CA SER A 85 16.15 -10.01 -3.18
C SER A 85 16.75 -10.56 -1.90
N GLU A 86 18.06 -10.82 -1.94
CA GLU A 86 18.82 -11.22 -0.75
C GLU A 86 19.24 -10.04 0.11
N ASP A 87 19.33 -8.84 -0.47
CA ASP A 87 19.80 -7.64 0.20
C ASP A 87 18.77 -6.50 0.27
N GLY A 88 17.57 -6.70 -0.31
CA GLY A 88 16.53 -5.69 -0.33
C GLY A 88 16.67 -4.65 -1.43
N ILE A 89 17.73 -4.71 -2.23
CA ILE A 89 18.08 -3.71 -3.26
C ILE A 89 18.16 -4.34 -4.65
N HIS A 90 18.93 -5.41 -4.80
CA HIS A 90 19.11 -6.10 -6.07
C HIS A 90 18.00 -7.12 -6.27
N MET A 91 17.14 -6.86 -7.27
CA MET A 91 15.90 -7.60 -7.50
C MET A 91 16.04 -8.61 -8.62
N LYS A 92 15.56 -9.82 -8.38
CA LYS A 92 15.34 -10.84 -9.41
C LYS A 92 13.85 -10.97 -9.62
N ARG A 93 13.35 -10.51 -10.78
CA ARG A 93 11.92 -10.50 -11.05
C ARG A 93 11.44 -11.76 -11.74
N ARG A 94 10.20 -12.13 -11.46
CA ARG A 94 9.46 -13.17 -12.16
C ARG A 94 8.98 -12.63 -13.51
N LYS A 95 8.98 -13.46 -14.55
CA LYS A 95 8.61 -13.02 -15.91
C LYS A 95 7.12 -12.81 -16.10
N THR A 96 6.28 -13.47 -15.32
CA THR A 96 4.82 -13.40 -15.43
C THR A 96 4.21 -12.87 -14.14
N PRO A 97 3.04 -12.19 -14.21
CA PRO A 97 2.41 -11.67 -13.01
C PRO A 97 1.90 -12.80 -12.11
N VAL A 98 1.79 -12.51 -10.81
CA VAL A 98 1.24 -13.46 -9.83
C VAL A 98 -0.22 -13.19 -9.53
N MET A 99 -0.72 -11.99 -9.85
CA MET A 99 -2.14 -11.65 -9.70
C MET A 99 -2.57 -10.76 -10.87
N TYR A 100 -3.69 -11.11 -11.46
CA TYR A 100 -4.20 -10.45 -12.67
C TYR A 100 -5.69 -10.74 -12.83
N PRO A 101 -6.42 -9.91 -13.60
CA PRO A 101 -7.79 -10.23 -13.99
C PRO A 101 -7.84 -11.52 -14.79
N ASP A 102 -8.61 -12.48 -14.28
CA ASP A 102 -8.70 -13.82 -14.84
C ASP A 102 -10.17 -14.21 -15.06
N LYS A 103 -10.40 -15.33 -15.71
CA LYS A 103 -11.71 -15.95 -15.85
C LYS A 103 -12.05 -16.68 -14.55
N ASP A 104 -12.32 -15.92 -13.51
CA ASP A 104 -12.56 -16.40 -12.15
C ASP A 104 -13.76 -15.67 -11.52
N ASN A 105 -14.00 -15.94 -10.23
CA ASN A 105 -15.09 -15.33 -9.47
C ASN A 105 -14.94 -13.82 -9.25
N MET A 106 -13.81 -13.25 -9.59
CA MET A 106 -13.51 -11.83 -9.41
C MET A 106 -13.70 -10.99 -10.68
N LYS A 107 -14.15 -11.60 -11.77
CA LYS A 107 -14.30 -10.94 -13.06
C LYS A 107 -15.09 -9.63 -12.97
N GLU A 108 -16.22 -9.62 -12.28
CA GLU A 108 -17.07 -8.43 -12.16
C GLU A 108 -16.37 -7.28 -11.42
N TYR A 109 -15.37 -7.58 -10.57
CA TYR A 109 -14.67 -6.59 -9.77
C TYR A 109 -13.34 -6.13 -10.38
N GLU A 110 -12.73 -6.95 -11.24
CA GLU A 110 -11.36 -6.72 -11.76
C GLU A 110 -11.28 -6.39 -13.25
N TRP A 111 -12.29 -6.74 -14.04
CA TRP A 111 -12.28 -6.43 -15.46
C TRP A 111 -12.89 -5.04 -15.70
N GLU A 112 -12.20 -4.15 -16.45
CA GLU A 112 -10.91 -4.35 -17.14
C GLU A 112 -9.76 -3.57 -16.48
N GLY A 113 -9.98 -2.98 -15.30
CA GLY A 113 -8.99 -2.16 -14.62
C GLY A 113 -7.88 -2.95 -13.95
N GLY A 114 -8.20 -4.10 -13.38
CA GLY A 114 -7.20 -5.03 -12.85
C GLY A 114 -7.08 -5.10 -11.34
N CYS A 115 -5.89 -5.49 -10.91
CA CYS A 115 -5.50 -5.67 -9.51
C CYS A 115 -4.43 -4.62 -9.19
N GLU A 116 -4.65 -3.81 -8.14
CA GLU A 116 -3.85 -2.63 -7.85
C GLU A 116 -3.37 -2.58 -6.40
N ASP A 117 -2.25 -1.89 -6.20
CA ASP A 117 -1.81 -1.39 -4.90
C ASP A 117 -1.81 -2.43 -3.78
N PRO A 118 -1.04 -3.54 -3.92
CA PRO A 118 -1.01 -4.60 -2.93
C PRO A 118 -0.34 -4.17 -1.64
N ARG A 119 -0.82 -4.70 -0.51
CA ARG A 119 -0.13 -4.70 0.78
C ARG A 119 -0.15 -6.12 1.29
N VAL A 120 1.01 -6.62 1.70
CA VAL A 120 1.17 -8.03 2.07
C VAL A 120 1.66 -8.15 3.50
N THR A 121 1.01 -9.01 4.26
CA THR A 121 1.35 -9.37 5.63
C THR A 121 1.41 -10.89 5.74
N MET A 122 1.87 -11.39 6.88
CA MET A 122 2.05 -12.81 7.09
C MET A 122 1.56 -13.18 8.50
N THR A 123 0.89 -14.33 8.63
CA THR A 123 0.59 -14.94 9.93
C THR A 123 1.85 -15.60 10.50
N GLU A 124 1.83 -15.91 11.79
CA GLU A 124 2.96 -16.59 12.43
C GLU A 124 3.26 -17.95 11.81
N ASP A 125 2.25 -18.65 11.30
CA ASP A 125 2.38 -19.96 10.68
C ASP A 125 2.62 -19.92 9.17
N GLY A 126 2.85 -18.73 8.61
CA GLY A 126 3.33 -18.60 7.23
C GLY A 126 2.28 -18.44 6.15
N LEU A 127 1.02 -18.11 6.50
CA LEU A 127 0.03 -17.70 5.52
C LEU A 127 0.23 -16.23 5.16
N TYR A 128 0.38 -15.93 3.89
CA TYR A 128 0.46 -14.55 3.39
C TYR A 128 -0.93 -14.03 3.09
N VAL A 129 -1.19 -12.79 3.53
CA VAL A 129 -2.47 -12.12 3.34
C VAL A 129 -2.22 -10.83 2.57
N MET A 130 -2.87 -10.68 1.43
CA MET A 130 -2.79 -9.50 0.60
C MET A 130 -4.10 -8.71 0.70
N ALA A 131 -3.98 -7.41 0.97
CA ALA A 131 -5.04 -6.45 0.76
C ALA A 131 -4.71 -5.70 -0.53
N TYR A 132 -5.60 -5.76 -1.52
CA TYR A 132 -5.39 -5.11 -2.81
C TYR A 132 -6.65 -4.41 -3.28
N THR A 133 -6.51 -3.56 -4.29
CA THR A 133 -7.65 -2.87 -4.90
C THR A 133 -8.05 -3.59 -6.18
N SER A 134 -9.30 -4.00 -6.27
CA SER A 134 -9.90 -4.43 -7.53
C SER A 134 -10.48 -3.21 -8.25
N TRP A 135 -10.21 -3.08 -9.54
CA TRP A 135 -10.68 -1.96 -10.35
C TRP A 135 -11.38 -2.49 -11.61
N ASN A 136 -12.67 -2.19 -11.73
CA ASN A 136 -13.47 -2.55 -12.91
C ASN A 136 -13.82 -1.34 -13.78
N ARG A 137 -13.09 -0.22 -13.60
CA ARG A 137 -13.29 1.09 -14.22
C ARG A 137 -14.56 1.80 -13.78
N LYS A 138 -15.24 1.27 -12.75
CA LYS A 138 -16.43 1.89 -12.16
C LYS A 138 -16.27 2.09 -10.67
N VAL A 139 -15.89 1.04 -9.95
CA VAL A 139 -15.73 1.07 -8.49
C VAL A 139 -14.42 0.39 -8.11
N ALA A 140 -13.64 1.05 -7.25
CA ALA A 140 -12.48 0.46 -6.60
C ALA A 140 -12.93 -0.19 -5.29
N ARG A 141 -12.56 -1.45 -5.07
CA ARG A 141 -12.92 -2.19 -3.86
C ARG A 141 -11.67 -2.79 -3.22
N LEU A 142 -11.60 -2.65 -1.92
CA LEU A 142 -10.56 -3.30 -1.12
C LEU A 142 -10.88 -4.80 -1.03
N CYS A 143 -10.00 -5.62 -1.53
CA CYS A 143 -10.16 -7.07 -1.62
C CYS A 143 -9.06 -7.80 -0.88
N ILE A 144 -9.33 -9.04 -0.49
CA ILE A 144 -8.39 -9.90 0.23
C ILE A 144 -8.04 -11.11 -0.63
N ALA A 145 -6.76 -11.46 -0.63
CA ALA A 145 -6.27 -12.72 -1.21
C ALA A 145 -5.26 -13.35 -0.24
N THR A 146 -5.11 -14.66 -0.29
CA THR A 146 -4.19 -15.41 0.56
C THR A 146 -3.31 -16.33 -0.26
N SER A 147 -2.10 -16.62 0.25
CA SER A 147 -1.14 -17.47 -0.44
C SER A 147 -0.19 -18.15 0.56
N HIS A 148 0.25 -19.37 0.24
CA HIS A 148 1.28 -20.07 1.01
C HIS A 148 2.69 -19.87 0.42
N ASP A 149 2.80 -19.37 -0.82
CA ASP A 149 4.07 -19.30 -1.54
C ASP A 149 4.34 -17.96 -2.24
N LEU A 150 3.44 -16.97 -2.12
CA LEU A 150 3.47 -15.65 -2.79
C LEU A 150 3.24 -15.71 -4.31
N VAL A 151 3.13 -16.88 -4.89
CA VAL A 151 2.95 -17.07 -6.34
C VAL A 151 1.50 -17.40 -6.67
N LYS A 152 0.92 -18.36 -5.97
CA LYS A 152 -0.48 -18.77 -6.15
C LYS A 152 -1.33 -18.08 -5.09
N TRP A 153 -2.27 -17.29 -5.54
CA TRP A 153 -3.15 -16.50 -4.68
C TRP A 153 -4.59 -16.97 -4.79
N GLU A 154 -5.22 -17.23 -3.65
CA GLU A 154 -6.65 -17.47 -3.56
C GLU A 154 -7.34 -16.11 -3.35
N LYS A 155 -8.20 -15.72 -4.27
CA LYS A 155 -8.94 -14.47 -4.21
C LYS A 155 -10.23 -14.66 -3.41
N HIS A 156 -10.41 -13.89 -2.34
CA HIS A 156 -11.57 -14.00 -1.45
C HIS A 156 -12.64 -12.93 -1.70
N GLY A 157 -12.36 -11.94 -2.54
CA GLY A 157 -13.31 -10.90 -2.87
C GLY A 157 -13.26 -9.68 -1.96
N PRO A 158 -14.24 -8.79 -2.07
CA PRO A 158 -14.30 -7.55 -1.29
C PRO A 158 -14.28 -7.83 0.22
N ALA A 159 -13.41 -7.11 0.93
CA ALA A 159 -13.20 -7.30 2.36
C ALA A 159 -14.47 -7.09 3.19
N PHE A 160 -15.34 -6.16 2.78
CA PHE A 160 -16.52 -5.75 3.53
C PHE A 160 -17.82 -6.38 3.00
N ALA A 161 -17.71 -7.44 2.20
CA ALA A 161 -18.88 -8.03 1.54
C ALA A 161 -19.96 -8.54 2.49
N LYS A 162 -19.58 -9.04 3.67
CA LYS A 162 -20.49 -9.66 4.63
C LYS A 162 -20.91 -8.74 5.77
N ALA A 163 -20.12 -7.73 6.10
CA ALA A 163 -20.38 -6.84 7.23
C ALA A 163 -21.71 -6.10 7.07
N TYR A 164 -22.47 -6.03 8.14
CA TYR A 164 -23.74 -5.30 8.20
C TYR A 164 -24.67 -5.67 7.03
N ASN A 165 -24.79 -6.96 6.74
CA ASN A 165 -25.63 -7.50 5.65
C ASN A 165 -25.25 -6.94 4.27
N GLY A 166 -23.96 -6.68 4.03
CA GLY A 166 -23.46 -6.20 2.75
C GLY A 166 -23.55 -4.69 2.54
N ARG A 167 -23.82 -3.92 3.58
CA ARG A 167 -23.94 -2.44 3.49
C ARG A 167 -22.76 -1.79 2.79
N PHE A 168 -21.54 -2.30 3.02
CA PHE A 168 -20.29 -1.69 2.50
C PHE A 168 -19.65 -2.50 1.37
N LYS A 169 -20.35 -3.50 0.81
CA LYS A 169 -19.80 -4.36 -0.23
C LYS A 169 -19.34 -3.59 -1.46
N ASP A 170 -20.12 -2.59 -1.88
CA ASP A 170 -19.91 -1.87 -3.14
C ASP A 170 -19.44 -0.42 -2.95
N ILE A 171 -18.99 -0.05 -1.76
CA ILE A 171 -18.43 1.29 -1.57
C ILE A 171 -17.06 1.39 -2.23
N PHE A 172 -16.72 2.59 -2.67
CA PHE A 172 -15.38 2.91 -3.15
C PHE A 172 -14.43 2.88 -1.95
N CYS A 173 -13.53 1.90 -1.92
CA CYS A 173 -12.59 1.72 -0.81
C CYS A 173 -11.29 1.11 -1.28
N LYS A 174 -10.19 1.47 -0.64
CA LYS A 174 -8.88 0.90 -0.92
C LYS A 174 -7.89 1.17 0.20
N SER A 175 -6.67 0.67 0.04
CA SER A 175 -5.51 0.96 0.88
C SER A 175 -5.65 0.44 2.31
N GLY A 176 -5.61 -0.89 2.45
CA GLY A 176 -5.67 -1.56 3.75
C GLY A 176 -4.30 -1.79 4.35
N SER A 177 -4.09 -1.27 5.57
CA SER A 177 -2.86 -1.43 6.36
C SER A 177 -3.16 -2.24 7.61
N MET A 178 -2.87 -3.55 7.56
CA MET A 178 -3.10 -4.44 8.68
C MET A 178 -2.05 -4.27 9.76
N VAL A 179 -2.42 -4.41 11.02
CA VAL A 179 -1.50 -4.27 12.16
C VAL A 179 -0.65 -5.52 12.30
N THR A 180 0.67 -5.30 12.33
CA THR A 180 1.69 -6.31 12.52
C THR A 180 2.52 -5.99 13.76
N THR A 181 3.34 -6.93 14.19
CA THR A 181 4.34 -6.72 15.24
C THR A 181 5.59 -7.53 14.91
N ILE A 182 6.67 -7.24 15.59
CA ILE A 182 7.89 -8.06 15.52
C ILE A 182 7.85 -9.10 16.61
N LYS A 183 7.84 -10.37 16.23
CA LYS A 183 7.85 -11.51 17.14
C LYS A 183 8.94 -12.48 16.71
N ASP A 184 9.88 -12.75 17.60
CA ASP A 184 11.04 -13.63 17.31
C ASP A 184 11.78 -13.21 16.04
N GLY A 185 11.97 -11.88 15.86
CA GLY A 185 12.66 -11.32 14.71
C GLY A 185 11.86 -11.29 13.41
N LYS A 186 10.59 -11.70 13.43
CA LYS A 186 9.72 -11.74 12.26
C LYS A 186 8.57 -10.74 12.39
N GLN A 187 8.24 -10.09 11.28
CA GLN A 187 7.07 -9.23 11.21
C GLN A 187 5.84 -10.07 10.90
N VAL A 188 4.95 -10.17 11.85
CA VAL A 188 3.75 -11.02 11.75
C VAL A 188 2.50 -10.26 12.11
N LEU A 189 1.36 -10.69 11.57
CA LEU A 189 0.06 -10.18 11.96
C LEU A 189 -0.17 -10.43 13.45
N THR A 190 -0.75 -9.44 14.13
CA THR A 190 -1.07 -9.53 15.55
C THR A 190 -2.50 -9.04 15.78
N LYS A 191 -3.13 -9.60 16.80
CA LYS A 191 -4.47 -9.18 17.20
C LYS A 191 -4.39 -8.02 18.20
N ILE A 192 -5.36 -7.13 18.13
CA ILE A 192 -5.58 -6.08 19.09
C ILE A 192 -6.92 -6.37 19.76
N ASP A 193 -6.89 -6.56 21.07
CA ASP A 193 -8.09 -6.92 21.85
C ASP A 193 -8.85 -8.10 21.25
N GLY A 194 -8.10 -9.16 20.89
CA GLY A 194 -8.65 -10.42 20.42
C GLY A 194 -9.05 -10.48 18.96
N LYS A 195 -8.88 -9.40 18.19
CA LYS A 195 -9.21 -9.35 16.75
C LYS A 195 -8.06 -8.79 15.93
N TYR A 196 -7.95 -9.22 14.68
CA TYR A 196 -7.08 -8.55 13.73
C TYR A 196 -7.65 -7.17 13.42
N PHE A 197 -6.76 -6.21 13.20
CA PHE A 197 -7.11 -4.81 13.01
C PHE A 197 -6.46 -4.28 11.74
N MET A 198 -7.22 -3.48 10.96
CA MET A 198 -6.74 -2.88 9.73
C MET A 198 -7.17 -1.43 9.65
N TYR A 199 -6.22 -0.53 9.38
CA TYR A 199 -6.53 0.83 8.93
C TYR A 199 -6.77 0.78 7.42
N TRP A 200 -7.70 1.58 6.91
CA TRP A 200 -7.98 1.62 5.48
C TRP A 200 -8.51 2.99 5.05
N GLY A 201 -8.39 3.29 3.76
CA GLY A 201 -8.94 4.49 3.17
C GLY A 201 -7.93 5.32 2.39
N GLU A 202 -8.43 6.12 1.46
CA GLU A 202 -7.60 6.96 0.62
C GLU A 202 -7.86 8.48 0.75
N HIS A 203 -8.97 8.91 1.33
CA HIS A 203 -9.21 10.33 1.58
C HIS A 203 -9.12 10.61 3.08
N ALA A 204 -9.93 9.91 3.84
CA ALA A 204 -9.78 9.78 5.27
C ALA A 204 -9.35 8.36 5.61
N VAL A 205 -8.79 8.15 6.78
CA VAL A 205 -8.41 6.83 7.28
C VAL A 205 -9.47 6.34 8.23
N TYR A 206 -9.99 5.16 7.96
CA TYR A 206 -10.97 4.42 8.74
C TYR A 206 -10.30 3.16 9.31
N ALA A 207 -11.09 2.31 9.95
CA ALA A 207 -10.59 1.06 10.49
C ALA A 207 -11.61 -0.06 10.35
N ALA A 208 -11.13 -1.30 10.45
CA ALA A 208 -11.93 -2.49 10.42
C ALA A 208 -11.29 -3.58 11.28
N THR A 209 -12.09 -4.55 11.71
CA THR A 209 -11.62 -5.71 12.48
C THR A 209 -12.02 -7.00 11.78
N SER A 210 -11.31 -8.08 12.10
CA SER A 210 -11.59 -9.40 11.54
C SER A 210 -11.22 -10.52 12.51
N ASP A 211 -11.97 -11.60 12.47
CA ASP A 211 -11.63 -12.82 13.18
C ASP A 211 -10.82 -13.80 12.31
N ASP A 212 -10.92 -13.70 10.99
CA ASP A 212 -10.39 -14.68 10.04
C ASP A 212 -9.44 -14.10 8.96
N LEU A 213 -9.16 -12.81 8.98
CA LEU A 213 -8.33 -12.08 8.00
C LEU A 213 -8.96 -11.93 6.61
N VAL A 214 -10.05 -12.58 6.34
CA VAL A 214 -10.74 -12.58 5.04
C VAL A 214 -11.96 -11.66 5.08
N ASN A 215 -12.79 -11.81 6.11
CA ASN A 215 -14.00 -11.03 6.31
C ASN A 215 -13.75 -9.93 7.32
N TRP A 216 -13.89 -8.70 6.89
CA TRP A 216 -13.61 -7.52 7.68
C TRP A 216 -14.86 -6.71 7.97
N THR A 217 -14.95 -6.16 9.17
CA THR A 217 -16.09 -5.36 9.61
C THR A 217 -15.62 -3.94 9.87
N PRO A 218 -16.04 -2.94 9.07
CA PRO A 218 -15.71 -1.55 9.32
C PRO A 218 -16.21 -1.09 10.70
N ILE A 219 -15.42 -0.27 11.37
CA ILE A 219 -15.79 0.33 12.67
C ILE A 219 -16.66 1.55 12.42
N LEU A 220 -17.81 1.59 13.07
CA LEU A 220 -18.77 2.69 12.95
C LEU A 220 -18.75 3.55 14.21
N ASP A 221 -19.12 4.83 14.05
CA ASP A 221 -19.31 5.77 15.15
C ASP A 221 -20.72 5.65 15.75
N GLU A 222 -21.04 6.52 16.71
CA GLU A 222 -22.33 6.56 17.38
C GLU A 222 -23.49 6.96 16.45
N LYS A 223 -23.19 7.54 15.30
CA LYS A 223 -24.17 7.91 14.25
C LYS A 223 -24.34 6.81 13.20
N ASN A 224 -23.73 5.64 13.41
CA ASN A 224 -23.76 4.52 12.47
C ASN A 224 -23.07 4.85 11.14
N GLU A 225 -22.10 5.77 11.14
CA GLU A 225 -21.25 6.14 10.01
C GLU A 225 -19.85 5.59 10.22
N LEU A 226 -19.03 5.53 9.15
CA LEU A 226 -17.64 5.11 9.27
C LEU A 226 -16.88 6.00 10.26
N ALA A 227 -16.33 5.37 11.31
CA ALA A 227 -15.53 6.10 12.30
C ALA A 227 -14.17 6.47 11.70
N THR A 228 -13.81 7.74 11.82
CA THR A 228 -12.59 8.31 11.24
C THR A 228 -11.43 8.27 12.23
N VAL A 229 -10.26 7.79 11.78
CA VAL A 229 -9.01 7.84 12.55
C VAL A 229 -8.30 9.17 12.29
N ILE A 230 -8.00 9.45 11.03
CA ILE A 230 -7.46 10.75 10.59
C ILE A 230 -8.13 11.18 9.30
N LYS A 231 -8.04 12.49 9.03
CA LYS A 231 -8.53 13.13 7.82
C LYS A 231 -7.55 14.21 7.38
N PRO A 232 -7.70 14.77 6.17
CA PRO A 232 -6.86 15.88 5.71
C PRO A 232 -6.86 17.04 6.68
N ARG A 233 -5.72 17.74 6.78
CA ARG A 233 -5.55 18.94 7.60
C ARG A 233 -5.33 20.15 6.71
N PRO A 234 -6.20 21.17 6.78
CA PRO A 234 -5.96 22.42 6.03
C PRO A 234 -4.58 22.98 6.32
N GLN A 235 -3.84 23.35 5.27
CA GLN A 235 -2.53 24.02 5.35
C GLN A 235 -1.38 23.14 5.84
N TYR A 236 -1.58 21.83 5.83
CA TYR A 236 -0.52 20.84 6.06
C TYR A 236 -0.23 20.04 4.77
N PHE A 237 0.87 19.31 4.77
CA PHE A 237 1.29 18.51 3.60
C PHE A 237 0.23 17.48 3.15
N ASP A 238 -0.67 17.12 4.04
CA ASP A 238 -1.75 16.16 3.82
C ASP A 238 -3.12 16.84 3.72
N SER A 239 -3.15 18.03 3.16
CA SER A 239 -4.36 18.87 3.09
C SER A 239 -5.38 18.39 2.06
N ALA A 240 -4.96 17.63 1.02
CA ALA A 240 -5.87 17.14 -0.01
C ALA A 240 -6.41 15.74 0.29
N LEU A 241 -5.55 14.84 0.76
CA LEU A 241 -5.97 13.49 1.15
C LEU A 241 -4.98 12.86 2.13
N THR A 242 -5.48 11.87 2.86
CA THR A 242 -4.69 10.94 3.66
C THR A 242 -5.02 9.53 3.20
N GLU A 243 -4.00 8.75 2.87
CA GLU A 243 -4.17 7.39 2.38
C GLU A 243 -3.23 6.44 3.11
N CYS A 244 -3.75 5.29 3.55
CA CYS A 244 -2.94 4.31 4.26
C CYS A 244 -1.72 3.89 3.43
N GLY A 245 -0.61 3.70 4.11
CA GLY A 245 0.65 3.24 3.55
C GLY A 245 0.86 1.74 3.76
N PRO A 246 2.08 1.34 4.15
CA PRO A 246 2.38 -0.07 4.42
C PRO A 246 1.66 -0.59 5.67
N PRO A 247 1.75 -1.89 5.96
CA PRO A 247 1.21 -2.45 7.20
C PRO A 247 1.67 -1.67 8.43
N ALA A 248 0.75 -1.47 9.37
CA ALA A 248 1.04 -0.76 10.62
C ALA A 248 1.85 -1.67 11.56
N ILE A 249 2.58 -1.04 12.48
CA ILE A 249 3.50 -1.74 13.38
C ILE A 249 3.10 -1.46 14.83
N LEU A 250 2.77 -2.50 15.57
CA LEU A 250 2.62 -2.42 17.04
C LEU A 250 4.00 -2.41 17.67
N THR A 251 4.31 -1.32 18.38
CA THR A 251 5.58 -1.12 19.08
C THR A 251 5.33 -0.99 20.59
N ASP A 252 6.38 -0.83 21.37
CA ASP A 252 6.27 -0.56 22.82
C ASP A 252 5.66 0.83 23.12
N LYS A 253 5.63 1.73 22.13
CA LYS A 253 5.04 3.07 22.26
C LYS A 253 3.56 3.11 21.84
N GLY A 254 3.12 2.17 21.05
CA GLY A 254 1.79 2.13 20.46
C GLY A 254 1.83 1.62 19.04
N ILE A 255 0.76 1.84 18.29
CA ILE A 255 0.68 1.43 16.89
C ILE A 255 1.15 2.58 16.01
N VAL A 256 2.16 2.33 15.18
CA VAL A 256 2.67 3.29 14.22
C VAL A 256 2.09 2.97 12.85
N LEU A 257 1.39 3.94 12.25
CA LEU A 257 0.89 3.86 10.88
C LEU A 257 1.62 4.90 10.05
N LEU A 258 2.32 4.45 9.01
CA LEU A 258 2.86 5.30 7.97
C LEU A 258 1.79 5.49 6.91
N TYR A 259 1.58 6.72 6.47
CA TYR A 259 0.54 7.04 5.50
C TYR A 259 1.04 8.01 4.42
N ASN A 260 0.29 8.08 3.34
CA ASN A 260 0.54 8.99 2.24
C ASN A 260 -0.37 10.21 2.37
N GLY A 261 0.21 11.40 2.24
CA GLY A 261 -0.53 12.65 2.26
C GLY A 261 -0.32 13.40 0.95
N LYS A 262 -1.40 13.93 0.38
CA LYS A 262 -1.31 14.80 -0.79
C LYS A 262 -1.53 16.23 -0.38
N ASN A 263 -0.67 17.11 -0.86
CA ASN A 263 -0.82 18.56 -0.65
C ASN A 263 -1.86 19.13 -1.62
N GLN A 264 -2.65 20.07 -1.16
CA GLN A 264 -3.56 20.84 -2.02
C GLN A 264 -2.75 21.62 -3.06
N THR A 265 -3.39 21.97 -4.16
CA THR A 265 -2.81 22.88 -5.16
C THR A 265 -3.20 24.33 -4.90
N ASN A 266 -4.34 24.55 -4.28
CA ASN A 266 -4.85 25.89 -3.95
C ASN A 266 -4.00 26.56 -2.86
N ASP A 267 -3.51 27.77 -3.10
CA ASP A 267 -2.62 28.48 -2.18
C ASP A 267 -3.24 28.76 -0.80
N SER A 268 -4.54 28.92 -0.71
CA SER A 268 -5.20 29.15 0.58
C SER A 268 -5.37 27.88 1.42
N LYS A 269 -5.23 26.69 0.80
CA LYS A 269 -5.47 25.41 1.45
C LYS A 269 -4.23 24.54 1.58
N ARG A 270 -3.22 24.77 0.76
CA ARG A 270 -2.01 23.94 0.75
C ARG A 270 -1.01 24.34 1.83
N ASP A 271 -0.13 23.43 2.13
CA ASP A 271 1.08 23.69 2.93
C ASP A 271 2.12 24.36 2.02
N LYS A 272 2.41 25.62 2.26
CA LYS A 272 3.34 26.40 1.43
C LYS A 272 4.80 26.01 1.60
N ARG A 273 5.11 25.21 2.61
CA ARG A 273 6.47 24.70 2.84
C ARG A 273 6.86 23.61 1.84
N PHE A 274 5.88 22.99 1.17
CA PHE A 274 6.08 21.86 0.27
C PHE A 274 5.43 22.12 -1.08
N THR A 275 5.84 21.36 -2.09
CA THR A 275 5.33 21.50 -3.44
C THR A 275 3.82 21.29 -3.51
N ALA A 276 3.10 22.17 -4.21
CA ALA A 276 1.68 22.01 -4.46
C ALA A 276 1.40 20.69 -5.19
N GLY A 277 0.39 19.94 -4.73
CA GLY A 277 -0.01 18.69 -5.34
C GLY A 277 0.91 17.51 -5.06
N ALA A 278 2.01 17.68 -4.33
CA ALA A 278 2.97 16.61 -4.06
C ALA A 278 2.41 15.58 -3.09
N TYR A 279 2.71 14.29 -3.35
CA TYR A 279 2.52 13.21 -2.39
C TYR A 279 3.75 13.08 -1.51
N CYS A 280 3.53 13.15 -0.21
CA CYS A 280 4.54 12.98 0.83
C CYS A 280 4.09 11.94 1.84
N ALA A 281 4.98 11.48 2.69
CA ALA A 281 4.65 10.48 3.69
C ALA A 281 4.66 11.04 5.11
N GLY A 282 3.66 10.67 5.89
CA GLY A 282 3.51 11.01 7.29
C GLY A 282 3.43 9.79 8.19
N GLN A 283 3.35 10.05 9.49
CA GLN A 283 3.19 9.01 10.49
C GLN A 283 2.24 9.46 11.59
N ILE A 284 1.45 8.50 12.10
CA ILE A 284 0.69 8.66 13.35
C ILE A 284 1.06 7.56 14.33
N LEU A 285 0.87 7.88 15.61
CA LEU A 285 0.91 6.92 16.70
C LEU A 285 -0.50 6.81 17.27
N THR A 286 -1.02 5.58 17.37
CA THR A 286 -2.31 5.33 17.99
C THR A 286 -2.15 4.53 19.28
N ASP A 287 -3.17 4.59 20.12
CA ASP A 287 -3.19 3.86 21.40
C ASP A 287 -3.27 2.35 21.13
N PRO A 288 -2.40 1.53 21.73
CA PRO A 288 -2.39 0.08 21.46
C PRO A 288 -3.62 -0.67 21.98
N LYS A 289 -4.38 -0.05 22.88
CA LYS A 289 -5.63 -0.63 23.42
C LYS A 289 -6.86 -0.03 22.77
N GLU A 290 -6.78 1.21 22.32
CA GLU A 290 -7.83 1.92 21.61
C GLU A 290 -7.28 2.42 20.26
N PRO A 291 -7.11 1.52 19.27
CA PRO A 291 -6.36 1.86 18.05
C PRO A 291 -7.04 2.89 17.14
N MET A 292 -8.26 3.31 17.46
CA MET A 292 -8.91 4.46 16.83
C MET A 292 -8.42 5.80 17.37
N LYS A 293 -7.76 5.81 18.53
CA LYS A 293 -7.34 7.04 19.21
C LYS A 293 -5.93 7.43 18.78
N VAL A 294 -5.82 8.58 18.13
CA VAL A 294 -4.53 9.14 17.72
C VAL A 294 -3.87 9.83 18.91
N LEU A 295 -2.69 9.37 19.29
CA LEU A 295 -1.88 9.97 20.36
C LEU A 295 -0.95 11.05 19.83
N GLN A 296 -0.36 10.82 18.66
CA GLN A 296 0.60 11.72 18.03
C GLN A 296 0.45 11.67 16.50
N ARG A 297 0.77 12.77 15.84
CA ARG A 297 0.76 12.87 14.36
C ARG A 297 1.85 13.83 13.94
N LEU A 298 2.69 13.46 12.98
CA LEU A 298 3.74 14.34 12.47
C LEU A 298 3.13 15.57 11.77
N ASP A 299 3.65 16.75 12.06
CA ASP A 299 3.24 18.01 11.42
C ASP A 299 3.91 18.22 10.08
N VAL A 300 5.06 17.58 9.87
CA VAL A 300 5.81 17.65 8.61
C VAL A 300 6.04 16.22 8.11
N PRO A 301 6.14 16.04 6.78
CA PRO A 301 6.40 14.70 6.26
C PRO A 301 7.81 14.23 6.66
N PHE A 302 7.94 12.94 6.92
CA PHE A 302 9.26 12.34 7.15
C PHE A 302 9.92 11.93 5.83
N PHE A 303 9.16 11.90 4.74
CA PHE A 303 9.64 11.52 3.42
C PHE A 303 8.88 12.31 2.35
N ARG A 304 9.62 12.92 1.41
CA ARG A 304 9.06 13.76 0.35
C ARG A 304 9.84 13.60 -0.95
N PRO A 305 9.23 13.95 -2.11
CA PRO A 305 9.94 13.90 -3.39
C PRO A 305 11.14 14.85 -3.38
N MET A 306 12.32 14.32 -3.67
CA MET A 306 13.56 15.11 -3.75
C MET A 306 14.38 14.76 -5.00
N ALA A 307 14.45 13.46 -5.34
CA ALA A 307 15.18 13.01 -6.51
C ALA A 307 14.40 13.32 -7.78
N SER A 308 15.11 13.51 -8.90
CA SER A 308 14.48 13.86 -10.19
C SER A 308 13.46 12.82 -10.64
N PHE A 309 13.74 11.52 -10.43
CA PHE A 309 12.82 10.45 -10.81
C PHE A 309 11.51 10.43 -9.99
N GLU A 310 11.52 11.06 -8.80
CA GLU A 310 10.33 11.19 -7.95
C GLU A 310 9.42 12.33 -8.42
N LYS A 311 9.85 13.11 -9.40
CA LYS A 311 9.15 14.27 -9.94
C LYS A 311 8.79 14.11 -11.41
N SER A 312 8.81 12.87 -11.92
CA SER A 312 8.47 12.55 -13.31
C SER A 312 7.31 11.55 -13.36
N GLY A 313 6.89 11.15 -14.58
CA GLY A 313 5.80 10.20 -14.77
C GLY A 313 4.42 10.86 -14.76
N GLN A 314 3.40 10.14 -14.32
CA GLN A 314 2.00 10.58 -14.39
C GLN A 314 1.67 11.70 -13.40
N TYR A 315 2.43 11.83 -12.31
CA TYR A 315 2.22 12.86 -11.30
C TYR A 315 3.43 13.80 -11.28
N VAL A 316 3.38 14.83 -12.13
CA VAL A 316 4.51 15.76 -12.34
C VAL A 316 4.83 16.63 -11.11
N ASP A 317 3.89 16.78 -10.18
CA ASP A 317 4.09 17.53 -8.94
C ASP A 317 5.00 16.81 -7.93
N GLY A 318 5.33 15.58 -8.23
CA GLY A 318 6.19 14.73 -7.41
C GLY A 318 5.40 13.76 -6.54
N THR A 319 5.91 12.54 -6.47
CA THR A 319 5.28 11.47 -5.70
C THR A 319 6.31 10.62 -5.02
N VAL A 320 6.12 10.40 -3.72
CA VAL A 320 6.64 9.25 -3.00
C VAL A 320 5.44 8.57 -2.35
N PHE A 321 5.02 7.44 -2.91
CA PHE A 321 3.86 6.69 -2.42
C PHE A 321 4.34 5.42 -1.74
N ILE A 322 4.29 5.43 -0.41
CA ILE A 322 4.82 4.33 0.41
C ILE A 322 3.78 3.21 0.55
N GLU A 323 4.22 1.96 0.41
CA GLU A 323 3.29 0.83 0.42
C GLU A 323 3.90 -0.44 1.04
N GLY A 324 5.20 -0.60 1.04
CA GLY A 324 5.88 -1.76 1.60
C GLY A 324 6.83 -1.38 2.73
N LEU A 325 6.75 -2.10 3.85
CA LEU A 325 7.62 -1.90 5.00
C LEU A 325 7.94 -3.25 5.60
N VAL A 326 9.21 -3.62 5.62
CA VAL A 326 9.64 -4.91 6.15
C VAL A 326 10.80 -4.77 7.13
N PHE A 327 10.76 -5.62 8.15
CA PHE A 327 11.87 -5.82 9.07
C PHE A 327 12.70 -7.00 8.59
N PHE A 328 13.96 -6.74 8.21
CA PHE A 328 14.82 -7.75 7.62
C PHE A 328 16.25 -7.57 8.12
N LYS A 329 16.82 -8.63 8.70
CA LYS A 329 18.18 -8.61 9.27
C LYS A 329 18.41 -7.42 10.20
N ASN A 330 17.45 -7.21 11.09
CA ASN A 330 17.47 -6.13 12.11
C ASN A 330 17.44 -4.70 11.54
N LYS A 331 16.95 -4.53 10.31
CA LYS A 331 16.78 -3.22 9.68
C LYS A 331 15.39 -3.10 9.07
N TRP A 332 14.90 -1.87 8.96
CA TRP A 332 13.66 -1.56 8.27
C TRP A 332 13.94 -1.13 6.83
N TYR A 333 13.20 -1.72 5.90
CA TYR A 333 13.22 -1.34 4.49
C TYR A 333 11.85 -0.80 4.11
N LEU A 334 11.82 0.39 3.52
CA LEU A 334 10.59 1.06 3.09
C LEU A 334 10.57 1.12 1.56
N TYR A 335 9.56 0.50 0.96
CA TYR A 335 9.40 0.45 -0.49
C TYR A 335 8.29 1.38 -0.92
N TYR A 336 8.48 2.07 -2.04
CA TYR A 336 7.54 3.08 -2.50
C TYR A 336 7.54 3.20 -4.02
N GLY A 337 6.40 3.68 -4.57
CA GLY A 337 6.32 4.16 -5.94
C GLY A 337 6.65 5.63 -6.00
N CYS A 338 7.30 6.07 -7.07
CA CYS A 338 7.57 7.48 -7.26
C CYS A 338 7.12 7.91 -8.65
N ALA A 339 6.42 9.03 -8.74
CA ALA A 339 5.83 9.53 -9.97
C ALA A 339 5.03 8.45 -10.72
N ASP A 340 4.56 7.44 -10.01
CA ASP A 340 3.80 6.27 -10.48
C ASP A 340 4.45 5.50 -11.64
N SER A 341 5.77 5.58 -11.79
CA SER A 341 6.48 4.94 -12.89
C SER A 341 7.62 4.00 -12.50
N GLN A 342 8.05 3.99 -11.24
CA GLN A 342 9.19 3.19 -10.78
C GLN A 342 9.00 2.71 -9.35
N VAL A 343 9.73 1.67 -8.97
CA VAL A 343 9.78 1.13 -7.62
C VAL A 343 11.13 1.42 -7.01
N LEU A 344 11.14 1.94 -5.77
CA LEU A 344 12.33 2.36 -5.06
C LEU A 344 12.36 1.78 -3.65
N SER A 345 13.50 1.86 -2.98
CA SER A 345 13.63 1.45 -1.58
C SER A 345 14.34 2.49 -0.74
N LEU A 346 14.01 2.49 0.56
CA LEU A 346 14.72 3.21 1.61
C LEU A 346 15.20 2.22 2.66
N ILE A 347 16.36 2.49 3.21
CA ILE A 347 16.98 1.65 4.23
C ILE A 347 17.15 2.46 5.51
#